data_f4d548b6b83462857163d1690e16fa09
#
_entry.id   f4d548b6b83462857163d1690e16fa09
#
_cell.length_a   1.000
_cell.length_b   1.000
_cell.length_c   1.000
_cell.angle_alpha   90.00
_cell.angle_beta   90.00
_cell.angle_gamma   90.00
#
_symmetry.space_group_name_H-M   'P 1'
#
loop_
_entity.id
_entity.type
_entity.pdbx_description
1 polymer ?
#
loop_
_entity_poly.entity_id
_entity_poly.type
_entity_poly.pdbx_seq_one_letter_code
_entity_poly.pdbx_strand_id
1 'polypeptide(L)'
;MCIRDRERREQRHRDNLENGVALETVIRDYLSPKHRDRAATGCPTAALVAEIARHPKATREAFTGKMSDILALMAAQMPEATPAEQRRRAIAAYATMVGALQLSRAVSDRQLSEEILENAVDAALALAKGR
;
A
#
# COMPACT_ATOMS: atom_id res chain seq x y z
N MET A 1 -15.31 14.04 -3.26
CA MET A 1 -15.26 12.93 -2.30
C MET A 1 -15.00 13.47 -0.90
N CYS A 2 -15.78 13.01 0.06
CA CYS A 2 -15.69 13.45 1.44
C CYS A 2 -14.39 12.95 2.10
N ILE A 3 -13.74 13.78 2.92
CA ILE A 3 -12.57 13.41 3.72
C ILE A 3 -12.85 12.17 4.58
N ARG A 4 -14.08 12.05 5.11
CA ARG A 4 -14.53 10.89 5.90
C ARG A 4 -14.48 9.57 5.12
N ASP A 5 -14.71 9.58 3.81
CA ASP A 5 -14.65 8.36 2.99
C ASP A 5 -13.23 7.93 2.74
N ARG A 6 -12.28 8.86 2.67
CA ARG A 6 -10.85 8.58 2.59
C ARG A 6 -10.34 7.95 3.88
N GLU A 7 -10.69 8.56 5.02
CA GLU A 7 -10.32 8.07 6.35
C GLU A 7 -10.84 6.66 6.61
N ARG A 8 -12.09 6.37 6.19
CA ARG A 8 -12.68 5.03 6.35
C ARG A 8 -11.95 3.95 5.59
N ARG A 9 -11.34 4.27 4.44
CA ARG A 9 -10.68 3.25 3.61
C ARG A 9 -9.25 2.99 4.02
N GLU A 10 -8.54 4.03 4.40
CA GLU A 10 -7.24 3.87 5.04
C GLU A 10 -7.39 3.07 6.33
N GLN A 11 -8.44 3.38 7.08
CA GLN A 11 -8.79 2.64 8.29
C GLN A 11 -9.15 1.18 7.98
N ARG A 12 -9.81 0.89 6.88
CA ARG A 12 -10.16 -0.47 6.47
C ARG A 12 -8.92 -1.34 6.23
N HIS A 13 -7.92 -0.85 5.53
CA HIS A 13 -6.68 -1.61 5.32
C HIS A 13 -5.96 -1.85 6.64
N ARG A 14 -5.90 -0.84 7.49
CA ARG A 14 -5.34 -0.95 8.83
C ARG A 14 -6.13 -1.94 9.69
N ASP A 15 -7.45 -1.83 9.72
CA ASP A 15 -8.32 -2.72 10.49
C ASP A 15 -8.17 -4.18 10.05
N ASN A 16 -8.05 -4.42 8.75
CA ASN A 16 -7.83 -5.75 8.21
C ASN A 16 -6.51 -6.34 8.73
N LEU A 17 -5.44 -5.56 8.73
CA LEU A 17 -4.15 -6.00 9.26
C LEU A 17 -4.20 -6.22 10.77
N GLU A 18 -4.83 -5.34 11.53
CA GLU A 18 -5.02 -5.46 12.98
C GLU A 18 -5.87 -6.67 13.36
N ASN A 19 -6.89 -6.98 12.57
CA ASN A 19 -7.80 -8.11 12.79
C ASN A 19 -7.26 -9.44 12.26
N GLY A 20 -5.99 -9.49 11.83
CA GLY A 20 -5.33 -10.71 11.41
C GLY A 20 -5.75 -11.21 10.02
N VAL A 21 -6.31 -10.35 9.18
CA VAL A 21 -6.50 -10.68 7.77
C VAL A 21 -5.12 -10.92 7.15
N ALA A 22 -4.95 -12.06 6.48
CA ALA A 22 -3.67 -12.44 5.92
C ALA A 22 -3.09 -11.36 5.03
N LEU A 23 -1.81 -11.06 5.21
CA LEU A 23 -1.09 -10.05 4.43
C LEU A 23 -1.23 -10.29 2.92
N GLU A 24 -1.21 -11.54 2.49
CA GLU A 24 -1.43 -11.91 1.09
C GLU A 24 -2.77 -11.38 0.56
N THR A 25 -3.85 -11.53 1.34
CA THR A 25 -5.18 -11.04 0.95
C THR A 25 -5.17 -9.51 0.84
N VAL A 26 -4.52 -8.83 1.77
CA VAL A 26 -4.41 -7.37 1.75
C VAL A 26 -3.64 -6.90 0.50
N ILE A 27 -2.53 -7.56 0.17
CA ILE A 27 -1.72 -7.24 -1.02
C ILE A 27 -2.55 -7.43 -2.29
N ARG A 28 -3.24 -8.54 -2.43
CA ARG A 28 -4.07 -8.84 -3.61
C ARG A 28 -5.23 -7.86 -3.78
N ASP A 29 -5.90 -7.52 -2.69
CA ASP A 29 -6.99 -6.54 -2.71
C ASP A 29 -6.47 -5.14 -3.09
N TYR A 30 -5.35 -4.74 -2.51
CA TYR A 30 -4.73 -3.45 -2.79
C TYR A 30 -4.33 -3.29 -4.26
N LEU A 31 -3.79 -4.33 -4.87
CA LEU A 31 -3.31 -4.36 -6.25
C LEU A 31 -4.37 -4.89 -7.24
N SER A 32 -5.64 -4.87 -6.87
CA SER A 32 -6.72 -5.32 -7.73
C SER A 32 -7.16 -4.24 -8.73
N PRO A 33 -7.69 -4.64 -9.91
CA PRO A 33 -8.31 -3.70 -10.84
C PRO A 33 -9.42 -2.87 -10.19
N LYS A 34 -10.16 -3.46 -9.27
CA LYS A 34 -11.22 -2.79 -8.51
C LYS A 34 -10.69 -1.61 -7.71
N HIS A 35 -9.55 -1.79 -7.01
CA HIS A 35 -8.92 -0.70 -6.26
C HIS A 35 -8.32 0.35 -7.20
N ARG A 36 -7.68 -0.07 -8.29
CA ARG A 36 -7.18 0.84 -9.32
C ARG A 36 -8.29 1.77 -9.83
N ASP A 37 -9.44 1.22 -10.16
CA ASP A 37 -10.55 1.96 -10.76
C ASP A 37 -11.27 2.88 -9.76
N ARG A 38 -10.97 2.73 -8.47
CA ARG A 38 -11.51 3.56 -7.39
C ARG A 38 -10.50 4.59 -6.87
N ALA A 39 -9.83 5.31 -7.77
CA ALA A 39 -8.82 6.30 -7.41
C ALA A 39 -9.32 7.34 -6.39
N ALA A 40 -10.57 7.79 -6.55
CA ALA A 40 -11.18 8.78 -5.66
C ALA A 40 -11.53 8.23 -4.27
N THR A 41 -11.68 6.92 -4.12
CA THR A 41 -12.14 6.26 -2.89
C THR A 41 -11.20 5.17 -2.39
N GLY A 42 -10.06 4.98 -3.06
CA GLY A 42 -9.03 4.01 -2.70
C GLY A 42 -8.03 4.54 -1.66
N CYS A 43 -6.85 3.97 -1.66
CA CYS A 43 -5.77 4.32 -0.74
C CYS A 43 -5.36 5.80 -0.89
N PRO A 44 -5.48 6.62 0.17
CA PRO A 44 -5.07 8.03 0.11
C PRO A 44 -3.57 8.20 -0.17
N THR A 45 -2.74 7.31 0.33
CA THR A 45 -1.29 7.33 0.10
C THR A 45 -0.97 7.28 -1.38
N ALA A 46 -1.54 6.33 -2.11
CA ALA A 46 -1.30 6.19 -3.54
C ALA A 46 -1.78 7.41 -4.33
N ALA A 47 -2.85 8.07 -3.87
CA ALA A 47 -3.38 9.26 -4.53
C ALA A 47 -2.56 10.53 -4.24
N LEU A 48 -1.97 10.65 -3.05
CA LEU A 48 -1.47 11.92 -2.52
C LEU A 48 0.03 11.96 -2.21
N VAL A 49 0.73 10.83 -2.23
CA VAL A 49 2.12 10.77 -1.73
C VAL A 49 3.06 11.78 -2.40
N ALA A 50 2.92 11.98 -3.71
CA ALA A 50 3.75 12.94 -4.44
C ALA A 50 3.48 14.39 -4.03
N GLU A 51 2.23 14.70 -3.69
CA GLU A 51 1.84 16.04 -3.23
C GLU A 51 2.32 16.30 -1.79
N ILE A 52 2.23 15.29 -0.93
CA ILE A 52 2.64 15.41 0.48
C ILE A 52 4.09 15.85 0.61
N ALA A 53 4.96 15.42 -0.29
CA ALA A 53 6.36 15.85 -0.31
C ALA A 53 6.53 17.37 -0.40
N ARG A 54 5.54 18.08 -0.93
CA ARG A 54 5.54 19.53 -1.09
C ARG A 54 4.84 20.28 0.05
N HIS A 55 4.27 19.56 0.99
CA HIS A 55 3.54 20.14 2.11
C HIS A 55 4.47 20.57 3.26
N PRO A 56 3.99 21.46 4.17
CA PRO A 56 4.73 21.85 5.35
C PRO A 56 5.11 20.64 6.21
N LYS A 57 6.13 20.83 7.03
CA LYS A 57 6.69 19.80 7.92
C LYS A 57 5.62 19.12 8.78
N ALA A 58 4.68 19.86 9.34
CA ALA A 58 3.61 19.31 10.19
C ALA A 58 2.75 18.27 9.45
N THR A 59 2.38 18.53 8.20
CA THR A 59 1.62 17.59 7.35
C THR A 59 2.46 16.37 7.05
N ARG A 60 3.74 16.54 6.73
CA ARG A 60 4.66 15.45 6.45
C ARG A 60 4.91 14.57 7.67
N GLU A 61 4.96 15.16 8.86
CA GLU A 61 5.08 14.42 10.12
C GLU A 61 3.84 13.57 10.41
N ALA A 62 2.64 14.12 10.17
CA ALA A 62 1.39 13.37 10.31
C ALA A 62 1.35 12.17 9.36
N PHE A 63 1.76 12.36 8.11
CA PHE A 63 1.89 11.28 7.12
C PHE A 63 2.92 10.24 7.57
N THR A 64 4.05 10.67 8.07
CA THR A 64 5.11 9.78 8.58
C THR A 64 4.60 8.87 9.68
N GLY A 65 3.81 9.39 10.61
CA GLY A 65 3.20 8.59 11.67
C GLY A 65 2.30 7.48 11.15
N LYS A 66 1.42 7.80 10.21
CA LYS A 66 0.53 6.82 9.57
C LYS A 66 1.31 5.77 8.79
N MET A 67 2.32 6.18 8.05
CA MET A 67 3.19 5.28 7.29
C MET A 67 3.92 4.32 8.22
N SER A 68 4.47 4.81 9.31
CA SER A 68 5.17 4.00 10.30
C SER A 68 4.25 2.94 10.91
N ASP A 69 3.00 3.28 11.19
CA ASP A 69 1.99 2.35 11.73
C ASP A 69 1.68 1.22 10.73
N ILE A 70 1.45 1.55 9.48
CA ILE A 70 1.17 0.56 8.43
C ILE A 70 2.35 -0.38 8.26
N LEU A 71 3.57 0.15 8.20
CA LEU A 71 4.77 -0.66 8.05
C LEU A 71 4.98 -1.60 9.25
N ALA A 72 4.70 -1.15 10.46
CA ALA A 72 4.78 -1.99 11.65
C ALA A 72 3.76 -3.13 11.62
N LEU A 73 2.52 -2.87 11.20
CA LEU A 73 1.48 -3.89 11.06
C LEU A 73 1.84 -4.92 10.00
N MET A 74 2.38 -4.49 8.87
CA MET A 74 2.83 -5.41 7.82
C MET A 74 4.02 -6.25 8.29
N ALA A 75 5.00 -5.62 8.93
CA ALA A 75 6.19 -6.31 9.44
C ALA A 75 5.81 -7.40 10.45
N ALA A 76 4.83 -7.16 11.31
CA ALA A 76 4.36 -8.11 12.30
C ALA A 76 3.78 -9.39 11.68
N GLN A 77 3.35 -9.35 10.44
CA GLN A 77 2.81 -10.50 9.71
C GLN A 77 3.85 -11.19 8.81
N MET A 78 5.07 -10.71 8.77
CA MET A 78 6.13 -11.34 7.98
C MET A 78 6.58 -12.67 8.62
N PRO A 79 6.93 -13.69 7.81
CA PRO A 79 7.42 -14.94 8.36
C PRO A 79 8.76 -14.76 9.09
N GLU A 80 9.22 -15.84 9.75
CA GLU A 80 10.42 -15.85 10.59
C GLU A 80 11.58 -15.07 9.97
N ALA A 81 11.96 -14.00 10.66
CA ALA A 81 13.05 -13.12 10.28
C ALA A 81 13.39 -12.20 11.46
N THR A 82 14.53 -11.55 11.40
CA THR A 82 14.86 -10.53 12.40
C THR A 82 13.92 -9.33 12.25
N PRO A 83 13.69 -8.55 13.32
CA PRO A 83 12.88 -7.32 13.22
C PRO A 83 13.39 -6.37 12.14
N ALA A 84 14.69 -6.24 11.94
CA ALA A 84 15.27 -5.41 10.90
C ALA A 84 14.91 -5.92 9.49
N GLU A 85 14.93 -7.23 9.28
CA GLU A 85 14.54 -7.81 7.99
C GLU A 85 13.06 -7.69 7.72
N GLN A 86 12.22 -7.93 8.74
CA GLN A 86 10.77 -7.76 8.62
C GLN A 86 10.42 -6.33 8.21
N ARG A 87 11.07 -5.35 8.83
CA ARG A 87 10.88 -3.94 8.49
C ARG A 87 11.32 -3.64 7.06
N ARG A 88 12.48 -4.14 6.64
CA ARG A 88 12.99 -3.96 5.28
C ARG A 88 12.03 -4.54 4.24
N ARG A 89 11.53 -5.74 4.49
CA ARG A 89 10.56 -6.40 3.61
C ARG A 89 9.23 -5.64 3.55
N ALA A 90 8.75 -5.15 4.68
CA ALA A 90 7.53 -4.35 4.74
C ALA A 90 7.66 -3.06 3.92
N ILE A 91 8.78 -2.37 4.05
CA ILE A 91 9.06 -1.15 3.27
C ILE A 91 9.09 -1.48 1.78
N ALA A 92 9.82 -2.52 1.38
CA ALA A 92 9.94 -2.91 -0.02
C ALA A 92 8.58 -3.35 -0.62
N ALA A 93 7.82 -4.15 0.10
CA ALA A 93 6.50 -4.59 -0.33
C ALA A 93 5.52 -3.42 -0.47
N TYR A 94 5.46 -2.55 0.52
CA TYR A 94 4.55 -1.41 0.48
C TYR A 94 4.93 -0.39 -0.60
N ALA A 95 6.21 -0.10 -0.78
CA ALA A 95 6.68 0.77 -1.86
C ALA A 95 6.31 0.20 -3.24
N THR A 96 6.43 -1.11 -3.41
CA THR A 96 6.00 -1.82 -4.64
C THR A 96 4.49 -1.67 -4.85
N MET A 97 3.71 -1.85 -3.81
CA MET A 97 2.24 -1.74 -3.87
C MET A 97 1.80 -0.32 -4.26
N VAL A 98 2.32 0.69 -3.60
CA VAL A 98 1.96 2.09 -3.86
C VAL A 98 2.41 2.50 -5.26
N GLY A 99 3.65 2.21 -5.63
CA GLY A 99 4.19 2.55 -6.94
C GLY A 99 3.45 1.88 -8.07
N ALA A 100 3.15 0.59 -7.95
CA ALA A 100 2.40 -0.15 -8.96
C ALA A 100 0.98 0.37 -9.12
N LEU A 101 0.30 0.68 -8.02
CA LEU A 101 -1.05 1.24 -8.08
C LEU A 101 -1.05 2.58 -8.82
N GLN A 102 -0.10 3.46 -8.52
CA GLN A 102 0.04 4.76 -9.20
C GLN A 102 0.33 4.58 -10.69
N LEU A 103 1.27 3.71 -11.04
CA LEU A 103 1.63 3.44 -12.43
C LEU A 103 0.45 2.86 -13.21
N SER A 104 -0.28 1.91 -12.62
CA SER A 104 -1.44 1.28 -13.25
C SER A 104 -2.55 2.26 -13.57
N ARG A 105 -2.68 3.31 -12.77
CA ARG A 105 -3.66 4.40 -12.97
C ARG A 105 -3.19 5.42 -14.01
N ALA A 106 -1.89 5.62 -14.14
CA ALA A 106 -1.31 6.65 -15.01
C ALA A 106 -1.19 6.23 -16.47
N VAL A 107 -0.98 4.94 -16.74
CA VAL A 107 -0.83 4.47 -18.13
C VAL A 107 -2.20 4.46 -18.84
N SER A 108 -2.20 4.77 -20.12
CA SER A 108 -3.41 4.79 -20.95
C SER A 108 -3.71 3.43 -21.58
N ASP A 109 -2.75 2.53 -21.59
CA ASP A 109 -2.90 1.17 -22.13
C ASP A 109 -3.44 0.23 -21.04
N ARG A 110 -4.65 -0.27 -21.24
CA ARG A 110 -5.32 -1.16 -20.29
C ARG A 110 -4.57 -2.46 -20.07
N GLN A 111 -4.00 -3.04 -21.11
CA GLN A 111 -3.24 -4.27 -21.02
C GLN A 111 -1.97 -4.08 -20.18
N LEU A 112 -1.25 -3.00 -20.40
CA LEU A 112 -0.08 -2.64 -19.60
C LEU A 112 -0.47 -2.39 -18.14
N SER A 113 -1.59 -1.71 -17.90
CA SER A 113 -2.10 -1.46 -16.56
C SER A 113 -2.34 -2.77 -15.78
N GLU A 114 -2.98 -3.75 -16.41
CA GLU A 114 -3.22 -5.05 -15.82
C GLU A 114 -1.93 -5.84 -15.59
N GLU A 115 -1.00 -5.78 -16.52
CA GLU A 115 0.32 -6.40 -16.42
C GLU A 115 1.11 -5.82 -15.22
N ILE A 116 1.07 -4.50 -15.03
CA ILE A 116 1.69 -3.84 -13.87
C ILE A 116 1.12 -4.39 -12.57
N LEU A 117 -0.20 -4.48 -12.45
CA LEU A 117 -0.85 -4.98 -11.23
C LEU A 117 -0.50 -6.46 -10.96
N GLU A 118 -0.57 -7.31 -11.96
CA GLU A 118 -0.28 -8.75 -11.82
C GLU A 118 1.18 -8.98 -11.40
N ASN A 119 2.11 -8.32 -12.06
CA ASN A 119 3.52 -8.44 -11.72
C ASN A 119 3.84 -7.87 -10.33
N ALA A 120 3.17 -6.80 -9.94
CA ALA A 120 3.34 -6.22 -8.61
C ALA A 120 2.80 -7.12 -7.51
N VAL A 121 1.70 -7.84 -7.74
CA VAL A 121 1.20 -8.86 -6.79
C VAL A 121 2.28 -9.90 -6.54
N ASP A 122 2.83 -10.48 -7.60
CA ASP A 122 3.87 -11.51 -7.48
C ASP A 122 5.12 -10.97 -6.77
N ALA A 123 5.56 -9.77 -7.12
CA ALA A 123 6.72 -9.14 -6.51
C ALA A 123 6.50 -8.81 -5.03
N ALA A 124 5.36 -8.23 -4.69
CA ALA A 124 5.04 -7.87 -3.30
C ALA A 124 4.91 -9.12 -2.42
N LEU A 125 4.28 -10.19 -2.93
CA LEU A 125 4.19 -11.46 -2.21
C LEU A 125 5.55 -12.10 -2.01
N ALA A 126 6.42 -12.08 -3.01
CA ALA A 126 7.78 -12.60 -2.90
C ALA A 126 8.58 -11.83 -1.85
N LEU A 127 8.52 -10.51 -1.85
CA LEU A 127 9.16 -9.66 -0.84
C LEU A 127 8.63 -9.96 0.56
N ALA A 128 7.33 -10.06 0.71
CA ALA A 128 6.70 -10.37 2.00
C ALA A 128 7.11 -11.74 2.55
N LYS A 129 7.34 -12.72 1.67
CA LYS A 129 7.78 -14.07 2.05
C LYS A 129 9.30 -14.19 2.20
N GLY A 130 10.06 -13.15 1.90
CA GLY A 130 11.52 -13.16 2.00
C GLY A 130 12.23 -13.87 0.85
N ARG A 131 11.62 -13.86 -0.30
CA ARG A 131 12.18 -14.49 -1.51
C ARG A 131 12.87 -13.47 -2.42
#